data_95446cf014b9303fefe5baae181de62f
#
_entry.id   95446cf014b9303fefe5baae181de62f
#
_cell.length_a   1.000
_cell.length_b   1.000
_cell.length_c   1.000
_cell.angle_alpha   90.00
_cell.angle_beta   90.00
_cell.angle_gamma   90.00
#
_symmetry.space_group_name_H-M   'P 1'
#
loop_
_entity.id
_entity.type
_entity.pdbx_description
1 polymer ?
#
loop_
_entity_poly.entity_id
_entity_poly.type
_entity_poly.pdbx_seq_one_letter_code
_entity_poly.pdbx_strand_id
1 'polypeptide(L)'
;SLRGTRVWSGRFCLLYGEDYRRLLEAYGDLLHEKRKPLQWKERIPFGFNSWAGLAFRLNEENYQKTAAFLRDELGPAGYQNEGVTYANLDAGWSAIPEEHLPVIVRELHAKGQKAGIYDAPFAFFGENADEEIPGAPGHVYAEILLKDASGKPLPRVDGAIPFDVTHPVWQQQMRWK
;
A
#
# COMPACT_ATOMS: atom_id res chain seq x y z
N SER A 1 -11.39 -13.96 -22.68
CA SER A 1 -10.91 -13.93 -24.08
C SER A 1 -11.19 -12.57 -24.70
N LEU A 2 -10.17 -11.94 -25.28
CA LEU A 2 -10.30 -10.69 -26.00
C LEU A 2 -10.89 -10.98 -27.39
N ARG A 3 -11.96 -10.26 -27.77
CA ARG A 3 -12.60 -10.38 -29.11
C ARG A 3 -12.73 -8.98 -29.71
N GLY A 4 -12.42 -8.86 -31.00
CA GLY A 4 -12.55 -7.61 -31.75
C GLY A 4 -11.78 -7.66 -33.07
N THR A 5 -12.00 -6.67 -33.94
CA THR A 5 -11.24 -6.49 -35.19
C THR A 5 -9.80 -6.00 -34.92
N ARG A 6 -9.57 -5.39 -33.78
CA ARG A 6 -8.24 -5.00 -33.27
C ARG A 6 -8.18 -5.29 -31.77
N VAL A 7 -7.12 -5.95 -31.35
CA VAL A 7 -6.85 -6.26 -29.93
C VAL A 7 -5.50 -5.67 -29.58
N TRP A 8 -5.46 -4.87 -28.52
CA TRP A 8 -4.24 -4.29 -28.00
C TRP A 8 -3.85 -5.01 -26.71
N SER A 9 -2.64 -5.52 -26.64
CA SER A 9 -2.05 -5.95 -25.37
C SER A 9 -1.36 -4.77 -24.68
N GLY A 10 -1.13 -4.88 -23.37
CA GLY A 10 -0.14 -4.05 -22.71
C GLY A 10 1.24 -4.22 -23.37
N ARG A 11 2.09 -3.22 -23.23
CA ARG A 11 3.49 -3.35 -23.63
C ARG A 11 4.19 -4.35 -22.70
N PHE A 12 4.95 -5.26 -23.25
CA PHE A 12 5.83 -6.13 -22.50
C PHE A 12 7.27 -5.92 -22.93
N CYS A 13 8.20 -6.20 -22.02
CA CYS A 13 9.61 -6.11 -22.27
C CYS A 13 10.24 -7.47 -21.98
N LEU A 14 11.11 -7.93 -22.85
CA LEU A 14 11.94 -9.10 -22.63
C LEU A 14 13.39 -8.62 -22.56
N LEU A 15 14.04 -8.87 -21.43
CA LEU A 15 15.45 -8.59 -21.21
C LEU A 15 16.22 -9.91 -21.09
N TYR A 16 17.41 -9.94 -21.67
CA TYR A 16 18.28 -11.10 -21.62
C TYR A 16 19.70 -10.69 -21.19
N GLY A 17 20.34 -11.50 -20.34
CA GLY A 17 21.69 -11.25 -19.87
C GLY A 17 22.07 -12.19 -18.73
N GLU A 18 23.33 -12.18 -18.34
CA GLU A 18 23.89 -13.08 -17.30
C GLU A 18 23.66 -12.59 -15.87
N ASP A 19 23.51 -11.27 -15.66
CA ASP A 19 23.27 -10.66 -14.34
C ASP A 19 21.85 -10.09 -14.26
N TYR A 20 21.00 -10.76 -13.49
CA TYR A 20 19.61 -10.35 -13.30
C TYR A 20 19.47 -8.94 -12.68
N ARG A 21 20.44 -8.49 -11.87
CA ARG A 21 20.41 -7.16 -11.23
C ARG A 21 20.52 -6.07 -12.29
N ARG A 22 21.43 -6.23 -13.25
CA ARG A 22 21.56 -5.34 -14.41
C ARG A 22 20.31 -5.37 -15.28
N LEU A 23 19.66 -6.52 -15.41
CA LEU A 23 18.39 -6.60 -16.14
C LEU A 23 17.28 -5.84 -15.42
N LEU A 24 17.20 -5.88 -14.09
CA LEU A 24 16.25 -5.10 -13.31
C LEU A 24 16.54 -3.61 -13.40
N GLU A 25 17.79 -3.17 -13.34
CA GLU A 25 18.20 -1.78 -13.54
C GLU A 25 17.79 -1.29 -14.94
N ALA A 26 18.12 -2.04 -15.99
CA ALA A 26 17.71 -1.71 -17.36
C ALA A 26 16.19 -1.65 -17.54
N TYR A 27 15.44 -2.50 -16.85
CA TYR A 27 13.97 -2.41 -16.84
C TYR A 27 13.48 -1.16 -16.13
N GLY A 28 14.11 -0.79 -15.02
CA GLY A 28 13.85 0.45 -14.29
C GLY A 28 14.07 1.69 -15.18
N ASP A 29 15.17 1.72 -15.93
CA ASP A 29 15.49 2.80 -16.87
C ASP A 29 14.43 2.93 -17.98
N LEU A 30 14.00 1.81 -18.55
CA LEU A 30 12.92 1.79 -19.56
C LEU A 30 11.58 2.32 -19.00
N LEU A 31 11.27 2.03 -17.74
CA LEU A 31 10.10 2.58 -17.07
C LEU A 31 10.24 4.07 -16.82
N HIS A 32 11.43 4.52 -16.41
CA HIS A 32 11.73 5.93 -16.16
C HIS A 32 11.58 6.78 -17.43
N GLU A 33 12.08 6.32 -18.58
CA GLU A 33 11.90 7.00 -19.86
C GLU A 33 10.44 7.21 -20.24
N LYS A 34 9.59 6.22 -19.93
CA LYS A 34 8.18 6.23 -20.32
C LYS A 34 7.25 6.94 -19.34
N ARG A 35 7.57 6.87 -18.07
CA ARG A 35 6.72 7.39 -17.00
C ARG A 35 7.58 8.01 -15.91
N LYS A 36 8.10 9.19 -16.15
CA LYS A 36 8.94 9.91 -15.17
C LYS A 36 8.38 9.75 -13.75
N PRO A 37 8.87 8.78 -12.96
CA PRO A 37 8.38 8.55 -11.61
C PRO A 37 8.78 9.73 -10.72
N LEU A 38 8.06 9.90 -9.62
CA LEU A 38 8.49 10.80 -8.56
C LEU A 38 9.86 10.35 -8.06
N GLN A 39 10.83 11.25 -8.09
CA GLN A 39 12.15 10.95 -7.55
C GLN A 39 12.12 11.05 -6.03
N TRP A 40 12.46 9.97 -5.38
CA TRP A 40 12.68 9.96 -3.95
C TRP A 40 13.97 10.74 -3.64
N LYS A 41 13.88 11.82 -2.88
CA LYS A 41 14.99 12.71 -2.57
C LYS A 41 15.51 12.57 -1.14
N GLU A 42 14.85 11.76 -0.36
CA GLU A 42 15.21 11.52 1.02
C GLU A 42 15.97 10.20 1.17
N ARG A 43 16.44 9.92 2.38
CA ARG A 43 17.06 8.62 2.70
C ARG A 43 16.10 7.46 2.47
N ILE A 44 16.65 6.30 2.14
CA ILE A 44 15.86 5.08 1.96
C ILE A 44 15.17 4.73 3.28
N PRO A 45 13.84 4.58 3.31
CA PRO A 45 13.13 4.12 4.48
C PRO A 45 13.66 2.76 4.95
N PHE A 46 14.05 2.68 6.21
CA PHE A 46 14.53 1.46 6.85
C PHE A 46 13.84 1.29 8.19
N GLY A 47 13.38 0.08 8.48
CA GLY A 47 12.73 -0.17 9.75
C GLY A 47 11.93 -1.46 9.79
N PHE A 48 10.89 -1.46 10.58
CA PHE A 48 10.06 -2.59 10.91
C PHE A 48 8.66 -2.46 10.30
N ASN A 49 8.11 -3.57 9.83
CA ASN A 49 6.70 -3.68 9.48
C ASN A 49 5.98 -4.52 10.54
N SER A 50 4.84 -4.05 11.03
CA SER A 50 4.14 -4.68 12.16
C SER A 50 3.71 -6.12 11.90
N TRP A 51 3.50 -6.52 10.64
CA TRP A 51 3.18 -7.91 10.31
C TRP A 51 4.27 -8.88 10.73
N ALA A 52 5.53 -8.53 10.54
CA ALA A 52 6.66 -9.40 10.82
C ALA A 52 6.75 -9.86 12.28
N GLY A 53 6.34 -9.01 13.23
CA GLY A 53 6.42 -9.33 14.66
C GLY A 53 5.08 -9.46 15.37
N LEU A 54 4.06 -8.76 14.92
CA LEU A 54 2.77 -8.70 15.60
C LEU A 54 1.69 -9.51 14.90
N ALA A 55 1.69 -9.57 13.57
CA ALA A 55 0.65 -10.22 12.77
C ALA A 55 -0.75 -9.80 13.26
N PHE A 56 -1.62 -10.76 13.58
CA PHE A 56 -2.97 -10.53 14.11
C PHE A 56 -3.03 -10.01 15.56
N ARG A 57 -1.88 -9.85 16.23
CA ARG A 57 -1.78 -9.26 17.57
C ARG A 57 -1.56 -7.74 17.51
N LEU A 58 -1.63 -7.14 16.33
CA LEU A 58 -1.51 -5.71 16.17
C LEU A 58 -2.66 -5.01 16.92
N ASN A 59 -2.28 -4.12 17.81
CA ASN A 59 -3.12 -3.15 18.50
C ASN A 59 -2.23 -1.96 18.91
N GLU A 60 -2.82 -0.90 19.41
CA GLU A 60 -2.10 0.31 19.79
C GLU A 60 -0.98 0.03 20.80
N GLU A 61 -1.26 -0.69 21.89
CA GLU A 61 -0.30 -0.99 22.95
C GLU A 61 0.90 -1.77 22.42
N ASN A 62 0.66 -2.84 21.66
CA ASN A 62 1.73 -3.67 21.11
C ASN A 62 2.55 -2.91 20.07
N TYR A 63 1.91 -2.04 19.28
CA TYR A 63 2.61 -1.20 18.32
C TYR A 63 3.52 -0.19 19.02
N GLN A 64 3.03 0.53 20.01
CA GLN A 64 3.82 1.51 20.77
C GLN A 64 4.99 0.83 21.52
N LYS A 65 4.77 -0.34 22.14
CA LYS A 65 5.84 -1.12 22.77
C LYS A 65 6.92 -1.54 21.77
N THR A 66 6.50 -1.98 20.57
CA THR A 66 7.44 -2.36 19.52
C THR A 66 8.23 -1.15 19.04
N ALA A 67 7.58 -0.02 18.80
CA ALA A 67 8.25 1.21 18.39
C ALA A 67 9.27 1.69 19.44
N ALA A 68 8.92 1.59 20.73
CA ALA A 68 9.86 1.88 21.82
C ALA A 68 11.07 0.94 21.82
N PHE A 69 10.85 -0.36 21.67
CA PHE A 69 11.93 -1.34 21.58
C PHE A 69 12.86 -1.10 20.38
N LEU A 70 12.29 -0.78 19.22
CA LEU A 70 13.09 -0.42 18.04
C LEU A 70 13.99 0.79 18.29
N ARG A 71 13.48 1.80 19.00
CA ARG A 71 14.22 3.02 19.32
C ARG A 71 15.29 2.79 20.40
N ASP A 72 14.89 2.15 21.51
CA ASP A 72 15.68 2.14 22.73
C ASP A 72 16.73 1.01 22.76
N GLU A 73 16.40 -0.11 22.14
CA GLU A 73 17.24 -1.31 22.14
C GLU A 73 17.94 -1.56 20.79
N LEU A 74 17.19 -1.54 19.70
CA LEU A 74 17.74 -1.89 18.40
C LEU A 74 18.42 -0.70 17.69
N GLY A 75 17.94 0.52 17.89
CA GLY A 75 18.53 1.72 17.31
C GLY A 75 20.01 1.89 17.70
N PRO A 76 20.37 1.85 19.01
CA PRO A 76 21.76 1.89 19.46
C PRO A 76 22.62 0.73 18.94
N ALA A 77 22.00 -0.43 18.66
CA ALA A 77 22.67 -1.58 18.06
C ALA A 77 22.83 -1.46 16.52
N GLY A 78 22.43 -0.32 15.93
CA GLY A 78 22.59 -0.05 14.49
C GLY A 78 21.36 -0.36 13.63
N TYR A 79 20.22 -0.72 14.21
CA TYR A 79 18.98 -0.95 13.46
C TYR A 79 18.31 0.40 13.10
N GLN A 80 18.95 1.12 12.21
CA GLN A 80 18.50 2.44 11.75
C GLN A 80 19.23 2.83 10.45
N ASN A 81 18.69 3.78 9.70
CA ASN A 81 19.36 4.38 8.56
C ASN A 81 19.56 5.88 8.81
N GLU A 82 20.83 6.31 8.95
CA GLU A 82 21.20 7.69 9.26
C GLU A 82 20.43 8.30 10.45
N GLY A 83 20.32 7.53 11.52
CA GLY A 83 19.65 7.94 12.76
C GLY A 83 18.12 7.84 12.74
N VAL A 84 17.51 7.31 11.69
CA VAL A 84 16.06 7.17 11.58
C VAL A 84 15.64 5.71 11.43
N THR A 85 14.63 5.33 12.20
CA THR A 85 13.94 4.03 12.09
C THR A 85 12.48 4.26 11.79
N TYR A 86 11.96 3.54 10.80
CA TYR A 86 10.54 3.52 10.49
C TYR A 86 9.84 2.41 11.28
N ALA A 87 8.73 2.74 11.91
CA ALA A 87 7.78 1.79 12.46
C ALA A 87 6.53 1.78 11.54
N ASN A 88 6.49 0.85 10.59
CA ASN A 88 5.38 0.77 9.64
C ASN A 88 4.26 -0.09 10.19
N LEU A 89 3.04 0.39 10.03
CA LEU A 89 1.81 -0.35 10.24
C LEU A 89 1.48 -1.14 8.97
N ASP A 90 1.26 -2.44 9.13
CA ASP A 90 0.74 -3.30 8.08
C ASP A 90 -0.75 -3.05 7.83
N ALA A 91 -1.33 -3.73 6.84
CA ALA A 91 -2.74 -3.60 6.44
C ALA A 91 -3.75 -3.74 7.59
N GLY A 92 -3.36 -4.39 8.71
CA GLY A 92 -4.16 -4.47 9.94
C GLY A 92 -4.18 -3.20 10.79
N TRP A 93 -3.69 -2.06 10.29
CA TRP A 93 -3.64 -0.80 11.03
C TRP A 93 -5.02 -0.32 11.55
N SER A 94 -6.10 -0.73 10.92
CA SER A 94 -7.48 -0.47 11.38
C SER A 94 -7.82 -1.12 12.74
N ALA A 95 -6.94 -1.99 13.28
CA ALA A 95 -7.04 -2.45 14.66
C ALA A 95 -6.69 -1.35 15.69
N ILE A 96 -6.17 -0.22 15.23
CA ILE A 96 -5.93 0.99 16.03
C ILE A 96 -7.02 2.00 15.64
N PRO A 97 -7.73 2.61 16.59
CA PRO A 97 -8.71 3.65 16.29
C PRO A 97 -8.09 4.77 15.44
N GLU A 98 -8.78 5.16 14.38
CA GLU A 98 -8.25 6.12 13.39
C GLU A 98 -7.90 7.46 14.04
N GLU A 99 -8.70 7.90 15.00
CA GLU A 99 -8.49 9.14 15.78
C GLU A 99 -7.21 9.10 16.64
N HIS A 100 -6.70 7.91 16.98
CA HIS A 100 -5.44 7.76 17.74
C HIS A 100 -4.20 7.84 16.84
N LEU A 101 -4.30 7.49 15.57
CA LEU A 101 -3.17 7.44 14.65
C LEU A 101 -2.39 8.77 14.58
N PRO A 102 -3.04 9.96 14.47
CA PRO A 102 -2.30 11.22 14.43
C PRO A 102 -1.51 11.51 15.72
N VAL A 103 -2.01 11.06 16.87
CA VAL A 103 -1.32 11.22 18.16
C VAL A 103 -0.08 10.33 18.20
N ILE A 104 -0.24 9.06 17.89
CA ILE A 104 0.85 8.07 17.84
C ILE A 104 1.95 8.52 16.87
N VAL A 105 1.58 8.97 15.67
CA VAL A 105 2.55 9.45 14.67
C VAL A 105 3.34 10.66 15.17
N ARG A 106 2.68 11.63 15.81
CA ARG A 106 3.37 12.78 16.42
C ARG A 106 4.35 12.34 17.51
N GLU A 107 3.97 11.40 18.35
CA GLU A 107 4.85 10.88 19.40
C GLU A 107 6.08 10.16 18.83
N LEU A 108 5.91 9.34 17.79
CA LEU A 108 7.02 8.70 17.09
C LEU A 108 7.98 9.74 16.50
N HIS A 109 7.43 10.75 15.81
CA HIS A 109 8.21 11.83 15.22
C HIS A 109 8.98 12.64 16.28
N ALA A 110 8.33 12.96 17.41
CA ALA A 110 8.98 13.66 18.51
C ALA A 110 10.15 12.86 19.12
N LYS A 111 10.14 11.55 18.96
CA LYS A 111 11.20 10.64 19.41
C LYS A 111 12.21 10.26 18.32
N GLY A 112 12.19 10.96 17.18
CA GLY A 112 13.13 10.74 16.06
C GLY A 112 12.82 9.53 15.18
N GLN A 113 11.68 8.88 15.36
CA GLN A 113 11.22 7.80 14.51
C GLN A 113 10.31 8.33 13.38
N LYS A 114 10.03 7.49 12.39
CA LYS A 114 9.01 7.73 11.35
C LYS A 114 7.96 6.64 11.44
N ALA A 115 6.73 6.97 11.08
CA ALA A 115 5.65 6.02 10.90
C ALA A 115 5.36 5.83 9.42
N GLY A 116 4.94 4.64 9.05
CA GLY A 116 4.43 4.35 7.72
C GLY A 116 3.13 3.57 7.80
N ILE A 117 2.32 3.72 6.79
CA ILE A 117 1.04 3.02 6.62
C ILE A 117 0.83 2.77 5.13
N TYR A 118 0.09 1.74 4.78
CA TYR A 118 -0.33 1.52 3.40
C TYR A 118 -1.78 1.04 3.34
N ASP A 119 -2.34 1.10 2.17
CA ASP A 119 -3.69 0.63 1.88
C ASP A 119 -3.68 -0.25 0.62
N ALA A 120 -4.77 -0.97 0.39
CA ALA A 120 -4.99 -1.80 -0.80
C ALA A 120 -5.90 -1.07 -1.81
N PRO A 121 -5.38 -0.13 -2.60
CA PRO A 121 -6.19 0.75 -3.44
C PRO A 121 -6.89 0.04 -4.60
N PHE A 122 -6.50 -1.20 -4.89
CA PHE A 122 -7.01 -1.96 -6.05
C PHE A 122 -8.02 -3.04 -5.70
N ALA A 123 -8.34 -3.22 -4.41
CA ALA A 123 -9.16 -4.33 -3.95
C ALA A 123 -10.01 -3.97 -2.72
N PHE A 124 -11.21 -4.52 -2.67
CA PHE A 124 -12.17 -4.40 -1.58
C PHE A 124 -12.09 -5.61 -0.66
N PHE A 125 -11.65 -5.40 0.58
CA PHE A 125 -11.55 -6.41 1.62
C PHE A 125 -12.74 -6.39 2.60
N GLY A 126 -13.61 -5.36 2.51
CA GLY A 126 -14.78 -5.22 3.39
C GLY A 126 -15.80 -6.33 3.21
N GLU A 127 -16.68 -6.49 4.19
CA GLU A 127 -17.78 -7.45 4.14
C GLU A 127 -19.02 -6.89 3.48
N ASN A 128 -19.28 -5.59 3.63
CA ASN A 128 -20.47 -4.92 3.13
C ASN A 128 -20.11 -3.95 2.01
N ALA A 129 -20.41 -4.30 0.77
CA ALA A 129 -20.16 -3.45 -0.38
C ALA A 129 -21.16 -2.28 -0.54
N ASP A 130 -22.25 -2.28 0.23
CA ASP A 130 -23.22 -1.18 0.23
C ASP A 130 -22.81 -0.03 1.18
N GLU A 131 -21.66 -0.13 1.81
CA GLU A 131 -21.07 0.97 2.58
C GLU A 131 -20.64 2.12 1.67
N GLU A 132 -20.83 3.34 2.17
CA GLU A 132 -20.42 4.56 1.48
C GLU A 132 -18.90 4.64 1.36
N ILE A 133 -18.44 5.10 0.20
CA ILE A 133 -17.01 5.23 -0.10
C ILE A 133 -16.46 6.50 0.54
N PRO A 134 -15.49 6.43 1.47
CA PRO A 134 -14.81 7.61 1.99
C PRO A 134 -14.21 8.46 0.87
N GLY A 135 -14.54 9.76 0.85
CA GLY A 135 -14.09 10.68 -0.19
C GLY A 135 -14.94 10.69 -1.48
N ALA A 136 -16.03 9.88 -1.53
CA ALA A 136 -17.00 9.88 -2.62
C ALA A 136 -18.44 9.82 -2.08
N PRO A 137 -18.93 10.90 -1.44
CA PRO A 137 -20.26 10.93 -0.81
C PRO A 137 -21.37 10.53 -1.78
N GLY A 138 -22.31 9.71 -1.28
CA GLY A 138 -23.43 9.20 -2.06
C GLY A 138 -23.11 8.03 -2.98
N HIS A 139 -21.88 7.51 -2.96
CA HIS A 139 -21.44 6.33 -3.70
C HIS A 139 -21.07 5.20 -2.78
N VAL A 140 -21.33 3.95 -3.20
CA VAL A 140 -21.04 2.74 -2.44
C VAL A 140 -20.01 1.87 -3.16
N TYR A 141 -19.29 1.04 -2.39
CA TYR A 141 -18.25 0.16 -2.96
C TYR A 141 -18.78 -0.78 -4.04
N ALA A 142 -20.04 -1.23 -3.97
CA ALA A 142 -20.65 -2.08 -4.99
C ALA A 142 -20.63 -1.48 -6.41
N GLU A 143 -20.60 -0.14 -6.52
CA GLU A 143 -20.55 0.55 -7.81
C GLU A 143 -19.22 0.33 -8.51
N ILE A 144 -18.11 0.34 -7.75
CA ILE A 144 -16.74 0.32 -8.24
C ILE A 144 -16.08 -1.06 -8.22
N LEU A 145 -16.80 -2.11 -7.81
CA LEU A 145 -16.28 -3.47 -7.93
C LEU A 145 -16.14 -3.87 -9.40
N LEU A 146 -15.05 -4.55 -9.73
CA LEU A 146 -14.86 -5.11 -11.07
C LEU A 146 -15.89 -6.23 -11.31
N LYS A 147 -16.60 -6.13 -12.44
CA LYS A 147 -17.72 -6.99 -12.79
C LYS A 147 -17.41 -7.83 -14.04
N ASP A 148 -18.02 -8.98 -14.13
CA ASP A 148 -18.00 -9.80 -15.34
C ASP A 148 -18.93 -9.24 -16.43
N ALA A 149 -19.00 -9.91 -17.58
CA ALA A 149 -19.84 -9.50 -18.69
C ALA A 149 -21.36 -9.56 -18.40
N SER A 150 -21.78 -10.21 -17.30
CA SER A 150 -23.16 -10.24 -16.84
C SER A 150 -23.50 -9.12 -15.85
N GLY A 151 -22.49 -8.31 -15.47
CA GLY A 151 -22.62 -7.25 -14.47
C GLY A 151 -22.47 -7.73 -13.02
N LYS A 152 -22.09 -8.99 -12.81
CA LYS A 152 -21.86 -9.54 -11.46
C LYS A 152 -20.43 -9.26 -11.02
N PRO A 153 -20.22 -8.81 -9.75
CA PRO A 153 -18.86 -8.66 -9.19
C PRO A 153 -18.06 -9.96 -9.35
N LEU A 154 -16.76 -9.81 -9.65
CA LEU A 154 -15.86 -10.95 -9.69
C LEU A 154 -15.79 -11.65 -8.31
N PRO A 155 -15.49 -12.96 -8.28
CA PRO A 155 -15.33 -13.67 -7.02
C PRO A 155 -14.16 -13.10 -6.22
N ARG A 156 -14.21 -13.27 -4.91
CA ARG A 156 -13.09 -12.94 -4.02
C ARG A 156 -11.87 -13.80 -4.34
N VAL A 157 -10.71 -13.15 -4.36
CA VAL A 157 -9.40 -13.81 -4.44
C VAL A 157 -8.62 -13.32 -3.23
N ASP A 158 -8.10 -14.23 -2.43
CA ASP A 158 -7.39 -13.93 -1.17
C ASP A 158 -8.18 -12.97 -0.24
N GLY A 159 -9.50 -13.18 -0.17
CA GLY A 159 -10.39 -12.37 0.66
C GLY A 159 -10.85 -11.05 0.04
N ALA A 160 -10.39 -10.69 -1.14
CA ALA A 160 -10.68 -9.40 -1.78
C ALA A 160 -11.43 -9.52 -3.10
N ILE A 161 -12.22 -8.50 -3.43
CA ILE A 161 -12.81 -8.31 -4.76
C ILE A 161 -12.05 -7.15 -5.44
N PRO A 162 -11.53 -7.32 -6.66
CA PRO A 162 -10.82 -6.23 -7.34
C PRO A 162 -11.77 -5.06 -7.67
N PHE A 163 -11.23 -3.83 -7.61
CA PHE A 163 -11.93 -2.64 -8.09
C PHE A 163 -11.79 -2.46 -9.61
N ASP A 164 -12.80 -1.86 -10.22
CA ASP A 164 -12.67 -1.27 -11.55
C ASP A 164 -11.94 0.08 -11.45
N VAL A 165 -10.63 0.05 -11.68
CA VAL A 165 -9.78 1.24 -11.61
C VAL A 165 -10.08 2.28 -12.70
N THR A 166 -10.91 1.93 -13.69
CA THR A 166 -11.36 2.86 -14.73
C THR A 166 -12.62 3.62 -14.32
N HIS A 167 -13.28 3.19 -13.23
CA HIS A 167 -14.50 3.82 -12.75
C HIS A 167 -14.22 5.23 -12.19
N PRO A 168 -14.99 6.26 -12.59
CA PRO A 168 -14.74 7.64 -12.14
C PRO A 168 -14.76 7.81 -10.62
N VAL A 169 -15.65 7.10 -9.92
CA VAL A 169 -15.77 7.14 -8.46
C VAL A 169 -14.54 6.56 -7.78
N TRP A 170 -13.96 5.46 -8.32
CA TRP A 170 -12.68 4.96 -7.83
C TRP A 170 -11.57 6.00 -7.98
N GLN A 171 -11.51 6.68 -9.13
CA GLN A 171 -10.53 7.73 -9.36
C GLN A 171 -10.73 8.95 -8.44
N GLN A 172 -11.97 9.26 -8.08
CA GLN A 172 -12.29 10.29 -7.09
C GLN A 172 -11.77 9.89 -5.71
N GLN A 173 -12.05 8.67 -5.26
CA GLN A 173 -11.55 8.14 -3.99
C GLN A 173 -10.01 8.20 -3.91
N MET A 174 -9.33 7.82 -4.99
CA MET A 174 -7.85 7.83 -5.03
C MET A 174 -7.25 9.24 -4.99
N ARG A 175 -7.98 10.27 -5.36
CA ARG A 175 -7.55 11.67 -5.21
C ARG A 175 -7.80 12.22 -3.82
N TRP A 176 -8.75 11.65 -3.12
CA TRP A 176 -9.06 12.02 -1.74
C TRP A 176 -8.06 11.43 -0.74
N LYS A 177 -7.61 10.19 -0.93
CA LYS A 177 -6.56 9.53 -0.13
C LYS A 177 -5.19 10.16 -0.35
#